data_530752bfb960d7abed5bcd4d7f815815
#
_entry.id   530752bfb960d7abed5bcd4d7f815815
#
_cell.length_a   1.000
_cell.length_b   1.000
_cell.length_c   1.000
_cell.angle_alpha   90.00
_cell.angle_beta   90.00
_cell.angle_gamma   90.00
#
_symmetry.space_group_name_H-M   'P 1'
#
loop_
_entity.id
_entity.type
_entity.pdbx_description
1 polymer ?
#
loop_
_entity_poly.entity_id
_entity_poly.type
_entity_poly.pdbx_seq_one_letter_code
_entity_poly.pdbx_strand_id
1 'polypeptide(L)'
;MTRRSFLAAACLPAFAQDFVTLPPLKANDRIAYGKAAQQFGDLFLPHGNGPHPAVIFIHGGFWRNAYTLEHASHLCAALARAGAAVWNLEYRRLGDPGADWAGISDDIVHGAEHLVPVANRYNLDLKRVIAAGHSAGGQLALWLAAQMAVDLRGVVPLAAISDLRRAYALQLGGGVVGELLGGSPDRVPQRYAAADPMELLPISPPQRVLHGTADNIVPIDLSQRFAKASKNAKLVALPGAGHFDLIDPRSKIWPKVQENILRWQF
;
A
#
# COMPACT_ATOMS: atom_id res chain seq x y z
N MET A 1 -36.54 9.33 19.62
CA MET A 1 -36.35 8.21 18.68
C MET A 1 -34.90 8.21 18.24
N THR A 2 -34.08 7.42 18.89
CA THR A 2 -32.63 7.34 18.69
C THR A 2 -32.34 6.37 17.54
N ARG A 3 -31.85 6.90 16.41
CA ARG A 3 -31.32 6.07 15.30
C ARG A 3 -30.01 5.43 15.74
N ARG A 4 -30.06 4.14 16.07
CA ARG A 4 -28.86 3.30 16.22
C ARG A 4 -28.26 3.08 14.83
N SER A 5 -27.12 3.69 14.57
CA SER A 5 -26.29 3.37 13.41
C SER A 5 -25.69 1.98 13.62
N PHE A 6 -26.19 1.00 12.88
CA PHE A 6 -25.53 -0.30 12.74
C PHE A 6 -24.29 -0.11 11.88
N LEU A 7 -23.11 -0.01 12.51
CA LEU A 7 -21.86 -0.32 11.84
C LEU A 7 -21.92 -1.81 11.48
N ALA A 8 -22.08 -2.10 10.20
CA ALA A 8 -21.85 -3.44 9.68
C ALA A 8 -20.35 -3.74 9.81
N ALA A 9 -19.97 -4.34 10.92
CA ALA A 9 -18.68 -5.00 11.05
C ALA A 9 -18.68 -6.13 10.03
N ALA A 10 -17.93 -5.97 8.93
CA ALA A 10 -17.63 -7.07 8.03
C ALA A 10 -17.04 -8.20 8.89
N CYS A 11 -17.71 -9.33 8.95
CA CYS A 11 -17.25 -10.50 9.68
C CYS A 11 -16.02 -11.03 8.95
N LEU A 12 -14.82 -10.61 9.37
CA LEU A 12 -13.56 -11.16 8.90
C LEU A 12 -13.46 -12.62 9.36
N PRO A 13 -12.94 -13.54 8.54
CA PRO A 13 -12.66 -14.90 9.01
C PRO A 13 -11.70 -14.84 10.20
N ALA A 14 -11.94 -15.66 11.23
CA ALA A 14 -11.26 -15.59 12.53
C ALA A 14 -9.71 -15.53 12.45
N PHE A 15 -9.11 -16.24 11.50
CA PHE A 15 -7.66 -16.25 11.28
C PHE A 15 -7.09 -14.92 10.74
N ALA A 16 -7.88 -14.17 9.96
CA ALA A 16 -7.44 -12.87 9.42
C ALA A 16 -7.52 -11.74 10.47
N GLN A 17 -8.40 -11.87 11.47
CA GLN A 17 -8.50 -10.93 12.59
C GLN A 17 -7.29 -11.02 13.51
N ASP A 18 -6.76 -12.23 13.76
CA ASP A 18 -5.63 -12.43 14.67
C ASP A 18 -4.33 -11.76 14.18
N PHE A 19 -4.11 -11.65 12.86
CA PHE A 19 -2.89 -11.05 12.32
C PHE A 19 -2.82 -9.54 12.56
N VAL A 20 -3.89 -8.80 12.24
CA VAL A 20 -3.92 -7.32 12.36
C VAL A 20 -3.95 -6.85 13.82
N THR A 21 -4.22 -7.74 14.76
CA THR A 21 -4.19 -7.48 16.21
C THR A 21 -2.88 -7.91 16.87
N LEU A 22 -1.93 -8.50 16.12
CA LEU A 22 -0.62 -8.83 16.68
C LEU A 22 0.11 -7.58 17.16
N PRO A 23 0.83 -7.65 18.29
CA PRO A 23 1.70 -6.55 18.72
C PRO A 23 2.67 -6.19 17.58
N PRO A 24 2.82 -4.88 17.25
CA PRO A 24 3.70 -4.47 16.19
C PRO A 24 5.16 -4.77 16.52
N LEU A 25 5.93 -5.12 15.50
CA LEU A 25 7.38 -5.29 15.64
C LEU A 25 8.06 -3.92 15.60
N LYS A 26 9.03 -3.74 16.48
CA LYS A 26 9.80 -2.49 16.56
C LYS A 26 10.71 -2.35 15.32
N ALA A 27 10.61 -1.19 14.66
CA ALA A 27 11.54 -0.78 13.63
C ALA A 27 12.94 -0.46 14.17
N ASN A 28 13.94 -0.42 13.32
CA ASN A 28 15.28 0.03 13.67
C ASN A 28 15.31 1.53 14.00
N ASP A 29 14.56 2.33 13.23
CA ASP A 29 14.41 3.76 13.51
C ASP A 29 13.02 4.25 13.04
N ARG A 30 12.53 5.32 13.68
CA ARG A 30 11.36 6.10 13.23
C ARG A 30 11.82 7.49 12.85
N ILE A 31 11.58 7.89 11.60
CA ILE A 31 12.15 9.11 11.03
C ILE A 31 11.01 9.96 10.48
N ALA A 32 10.91 11.21 10.97
CA ALA A 32 9.95 12.17 10.46
C ALA A 32 10.40 12.71 9.09
N TYR A 33 9.46 12.80 8.14
CA TYR A 33 9.66 13.45 6.85
C TYR A 33 8.91 14.79 6.74
N GLY A 34 8.13 15.14 7.76
CA GLY A 34 7.38 16.39 7.82
C GLY A 34 7.05 16.78 9.25
N LYS A 35 6.17 17.80 9.41
CA LYS A 35 5.83 18.40 10.71
C LYS A 35 4.57 17.80 11.35
N ALA A 36 3.67 17.19 10.56
CA ALA A 36 2.47 16.55 11.10
C ALA A 36 2.82 15.25 11.80
N ALA A 37 2.03 14.88 12.80
CA ALA A 37 2.25 13.69 13.62
C ALA A 37 2.28 12.39 12.78
N GLN A 38 1.62 12.37 11.64
CA GLN A 38 1.55 11.23 10.73
C GLN A 38 2.63 11.26 9.63
N GLN A 39 3.44 12.32 9.57
CA GLN A 39 4.48 12.46 8.55
C GLN A 39 5.80 11.83 9.01
N PHE A 40 5.82 10.51 9.11
CA PHE A 40 7.01 9.72 9.47
C PHE A 40 7.01 8.37 8.74
N GLY A 41 8.14 7.70 8.77
CA GLY A 41 8.26 6.32 8.37
C GLY A 41 9.03 5.50 9.40
N ASP A 42 8.74 4.22 9.45
CA ASP A 42 9.47 3.23 10.22
C ASP A 42 10.45 2.50 9.31
N LEU A 43 11.74 2.56 9.65
CA LEU A 43 12.80 1.92 8.89
C LEU A 43 13.14 0.55 9.49
N PHE A 44 13.02 -0.50 8.67
CA PHE A 44 13.48 -1.84 8.99
C PHE A 44 14.71 -2.16 8.15
N LEU A 45 15.81 -2.53 8.79
CA LEU A 45 17.10 -2.78 8.14
C LEU A 45 17.46 -4.26 8.12
N PRO A 46 17.99 -4.77 7.00
CA PRO A 46 18.58 -6.10 6.97
C PRO A 46 19.91 -6.14 7.73
N HIS A 47 20.42 -7.34 8.00
CA HIS A 47 21.76 -7.52 8.54
C HIS A 47 22.84 -7.15 7.52
N GLY A 48 23.99 -6.67 8.00
CA GLY A 48 25.16 -6.31 7.19
C GLY A 48 25.27 -4.81 6.91
N ASN A 49 26.30 -4.44 6.15
CA ASN A 49 26.67 -3.03 5.98
C ASN A 49 26.10 -2.36 4.73
N GLY A 50 25.36 -3.10 3.88
CA GLY A 50 24.83 -2.58 2.62
C GLY A 50 25.88 -2.43 1.50
N PRO A 51 25.59 -1.72 0.40
CA PRO A 51 24.33 -0.99 0.18
C PRO A 51 23.12 -1.91 0.00
N HIS A 52 22.08 -1.66 0.78
CA HIS A 52 20.87 -2.48 0.78
C HIS A 52 19.87 -2.02 -0.27
N PRO A 53 19.23 -2.94 -1.02
CA PRO A 53 18.06 -2.60 -1.81
C PRO A 53 16.92 -2.12 -0.90
N ALA A 54 16.03 -1.27 -1.40
CA ALA A 54 14.99 -0.66 -0.58
C ALA A 54 13.57 -0.93 -1.11
N VAL A 55 12.65 -1.11 -0.19
CA VAL A 55 11.19 -1.19 -0.44
C VAL A 55 10.54 0.01 0.25
N ILE A 56 9.88 0.88 -0.51
CA ILE A 56 8.91 1.82 0.03
C ILE A 56 7.62 1.04 0.22
N PHE A 57 7.20 0.82 1.47
CA PHE A 57 5.97 0.11 1.75
C PHE A 57 4.88 1.07 2.24
N ILE A 58 3.68 0.98 1.65
CA ILE A 58 2.54 1.83 1.97
C ILE A 58 1.41 0.95 2.50
N HIS A 59 1.00 1.21 3.74
CA HIS A 59 -0.02 0.42 4.40
C HIS A 59 -1.44 0.68 3.88
N GLY A 60 -2.33 -0.29 4.12
CA GLY A 60 -3.75 -0.21 3.79
C GLY A 60 -4.60 0.42 4.90
N GLY A 61 -5.91 0.10 4.86
CA GLY A 61 -6.88 0.57 5.87
C GLY A 61 -7.92 1.53 5.30
N PHE A 62 -8.27 1.42 4.02
CA PHE A 62 -9.28 2.26 3.36
C PHE A 62 -9.03 3.76 3.51
N TRP A 63 -7.76 4.19 3.56
CA TRP A 63 -7.35 5.58 3.83
C TRP A 63 -7.92 6.18 5.11
N ARG A 64 -8.37 5.36 6.10
CA ARG A 64 -8.95 5.81 7.37
C ARG A 64 -7.93 5.77 8.49
N ASN A 65 -7.99 6.74 9.41
CA ASN A 65 -7.07 6.87 10.54
C ASN A 65 -7.27 5.81 11.66
N ALA A 66 -8.27 4.95 11.51
CA ALA A 66 -8.43 3.76 12.36
C ALA A 66 -7.31 2.72 12.17
N TYR A 67 -6.52 2.83 11.09
CA TYR A 67 -5.44 1.90 10.75
C TYR A 67 -4.13 2.67 10.60
N THR A 68 -3.05 2.10 11.12
CA THR A 68 -1.70 2.67 11.08
C THR A 68 -0.74 1.75 10.32
N LEU A 69 0.47 2.22 10.06
CA LEU A 69 1.54 1.40 9.48
C LEU A 69 1.90 0.17 10.32
N GLU A 70 1.48 0.12 11.59
CA GLU A 70 1.86 -0.94 12.54
C GLU A 70 1.43 -2.35 12.09
N HIS A 71 0.27 -2.47 11.44
CA HIS A 71 -0.20 -3.77 10.95
C HIS A 71 0.67 -4.37 9.83
N ALA A 72 1.53 -3.57 9.20
CA ALA A 72 2.51 -4.03 8.22
C ALA A 72 3.88 -4.37 8.82
N SER A 73 4.10 -4.13 10.11
CA SER A 73 5.41 -4.28 10.76
C SER A 73 6.01 -5.69 10.63
N HIS A 74 5.19 -6.72 10.68
CA HIS A 74 5.61 -8.12 10.53
C HIS A 74 6.10 -8.43 9.11
N LEU A 75 5.40 -7.93 8.09
CA LEU A 75 5.83 -8.00 6.69
C LEU A 75 7.15 -7.27 6.50
N CYS A 76 7.26 -6.04 7.01
CA CYS A 76 8.46 -5.21 6.90
C CYS A 76 9.67 -5.90 7.53
N ALA A 77 9.52 -6.44 8.73
CA ALA A 77 10.56 -7.20 9.41
C ALA A 77 10.94 -8.50 8.66
N ALA A 78 9.97 -9.17 8.01
CA ALA A 78 10.25 -10.36 7.20
C ALA A 78 11.04 -10.02 5.94
N LEU A 79 10.72 -8.92 5.25
CA LEU A 79 11.49 -8.45 4.09
C LEU A 79 12.89 -7.98 4.50
N ALA A 80 13.04 -7.34 5.66
CA ALA A 80 14.34 -6.95 6.19
C ALA A 80 15.23 -8.18 6.45
N ARG A 81 14.68 -9.22 7.10
CA ARG A 81 15.40 -10.50 7.27
C ARG A 81 15.79 -11.16 5.95
N ALA A 82 15.04 -10.91 4.88
CA ALA A 82 15.31 -11.42 3.54
C ALA A 82 16.28 -10.51 2.71
N GLY A 83 16.84 -9.46 3.31
CA GLY A 83 17.92 -8.67 2.74
C GLY A 83 17.53 -7.34 2.11
N ALA A 84 16.28 -6.89 2.20
CA ALA A 84 15.86 -5.58 1.71
C ALA A 84 15.52 -4.61 2.86
N ALA A 85 16.07 -3.41 2.85
CA ALA A 85 15.61 -2.36 3.75
C ALA A 85 14.14 -1.99 3.40
N VAL A 86 13.31 -1.77 4.43
CA VAL A 86 11.92 -1.37 4.22
C VAL A 86 11.66 -0.02 4.88
N TRP A 87 11.29 0.95 4.06
CA TRP A 87 10.80 2.25 4.47
C TRP A 87 9.27 2.19 4.50
N ASN A 88 8.71 1.88 5.67
CA ASN A 88 7.28 1.72 5.91
C ASN A 88 6.68 3.08 6.22
N LEU A 89 5.92 3.65 5.28
CA LEU A 89 5.38 5.00 5.38
C LEU A 89 4.10 5.04 6.20
N GLU A 90 4.03 5.98 7.15
CA GLU A 90 2.80 6.51 7.69
C GLU A 90 2.43 7.77 6.89
N TYR A 91 1.16 8.12 6.84
CA TYR A 91 0.63 9.27 6.11
C TYR A 91 -0.67 9.75 6.76
N ARG A 92 -1.08 10.99 6.53
CA ARG A 92 -2.39 11.50 6.96
C ARG A 92 -3.51 10.70 6.30
N ARG A 93 -4.56 10.38 7.05
CA ARG A 93 -5.69 9.55 6.60
C ARG A 93 -6.99 10.26 6.93
N LEU A 94 -8.06 9.90 6.25
CA LEU A 94 -9.40 10.42 6.52
C LEU A 94 -9.71 10.33 8.02
N GLY A 95 -10.04 11.48 8.61
CA GLY A 95 -10.17 11.67 10.07
C GLY A 95 -9.00 12.38 10.72
N ASP A 96 -7.83 12.46 10.08
CA ASP A 96 -6.70 13.27 10.55
C ASP A 96 -6.82 14.73 10.05
N PRO A 97 -6.26 15.73 10.76
CA PRO A 97 -6.26 17.11 10.30
C PRO A 97 -5.55 17.28 8.96
N GLY A 98 -6.23 17.90 8.00
CA GLY A 98 -5.69 18.16 6.66
C GLY A 98 -5.62 16.92 5.75
N ALA A 99 -6.35 15.86 6.08
CA ALA A 99 -6.41 14.62 5.31
C ALA A 99 -7.60 14.63 4.35
N ASP A 100 -7.38 15.21 3.20
CA ASP A 100 -8.12 14.96 1.96
C ASP A 100 -7.19 14.25 0.95
N TRP A 101 -7.65 14.05 -0.26
CA TRP A 101 -6.82 13.44 -1.29
C TRP A 101 -5.49 14.20 -1.51
N ALA A 102 -5.53 15.53 -1.51
CA ALA A 102 -4.33 16.35 -1.71
C ALA A 102 -3.32 16.15 -0.57
N GLY A 103 -3.80 16.21 0.69
CA GLY A 103 -2.92 15.99 1.84
C GLY A 103 -2.34 14.58 1.91
N ILE A 104 -3.13 13.56 1.55
CA ILE A 104 -2.65 12.16 1.49
C ILE A 104 -1.61 12.00 0.39
N SER A 105 -1.90 12.47 -0.81
CA SER A 105 -0.99 12.36 -1.96
C SER A 105 0.33 13.10 -1.75
N ASP A 106 0.28 14.30 -1.16
CA ASP A 106 1.47 15.05 -0.78
C ASP A 106 2.34 14.28 0.21
N ASP A 107 1.73 13.67 1.22
CA ASP A 107 2.47 12.87 2.21
C ASP A 107 3.15 11.66 1.57
N ILE A 108 2.50 10.99 0.62
CA ILE A 108 3.08 9.86 -0.09
C ILE A 108 4.29 10.28 -0.92
N VAL A 109 4.20 11.41 -1.63
CA VAL A 109 5.35 11.94 -2.41
C VAL A 109 6.49 12.35 -1.48
N HIS A 110 6.23 13.20 -0.48
CA HIS A 110 7.27 13.68 0.43
C HIS A 110 7.91 12.54 1.23
N GLY A 111 7.10 11.57 1.69
CA GLY A 111 7.59 10.39 2.39
C GLY A 111 8.47 9.50 1.50
N ALA A 112 8.11 9.36 0.22
CA ALA A 112 8.91 8.60 -0.75
C ALA A 112 10.24 9.32 -1.09
N GLU A 113 10.20 10.63 -1.34
CA GLU A 113 11.38 11.45 -1.60
C GLU A 113 12.35 11.49 -0.41
N HIS A 114 11.80 11.39 0.81
CA HIS A 114 12.62 11.33 2.03
C HIS A 114 13.47 10.05 2.13
N LEU A 115 13.24 9.06 1.27
CA LEU A 115 14.13 7.91 1.17
C LEU A 115 15.57 8.34 0.80
N VAL A 116 15.80 9.48 0.14
CA VAL A 116 17.14 9.96 -0.25
C VAL A 116 18.03 10.24 0.97
N PRO A 117 17.66 11.12 1.93
CA PRO A 117 18.45 11.32 3.14
C PRO A 117 18.53 10.05 4.01
N VAL A 118 17.48 9.22 4.03
CA VAL A 118 17.52 7.91 4.71
C VAL A 118 18.57 6.99 4.07
N ALA A 119 18.62 6.91 2.74
CA ALA A 119 19.58 6.09 2.02
C ALA A 119 21.04 6.51 2.30
N ASN A 120 21.30 7.81 2.34
CA ASN A 120 22.63 8.33 2.67
C ASN A 120 23.06 7.95 4.10
N ARG A 121 22.13 7.98 5.05
CA ARG A 121 22.43 7.66 6.46
C ARG A 121 22.60 6.16 6.71
N TYR A 122 21.85 5.32 6.01
CA TYR A 122 21.75 3.87 6.28
C TYR A 122 22.33 2.99 5.17
N ASN A 123 23.07 3.58 4.23
CA ASN A 123 23.70 2.88 3.11
C ASN A 123 22.70 2.03 2.30
N LEU A 124 21.64 2.69 1.77
CA LEU A 124 20.67 2.06 0.89
C LEU A 124 21.03 2.33 -0.58
N ASP A 125 20.72 1.38 -1.45
CA ASP A 125 20.95 1.50 -2.89
C ASP A 125 19.72 2.08 -3.59
N LEU A 126 19.76 3.37 -3.87
CA LEU A 126 18.67 4.06 -4.58
C LEU A 126 18.45 3.60 -6.02
N LYS A 127 19.38 2.81 -6.59
CA LYS A 127 19.18 2.17 -7.91
C LYS A 127 18.35 0.88 -7.81
N ARG A 128 18.10 0.37 -6.61
CA ARG A 128 17.33 -0.83 -6.33
C ARG A 128 16.16 -0.52 -5.40
N VAL A 129 15.31 0.42 -5.82
CA VAL A 129 14.09 0.80 -5.07
C VAL A 129 12.86 0.27 -5.77
N ILE A 130 11.94 -0.30 -5.01
CA ILE A 130 10.58 -0.62 -5.47
C ILE A 130 9.56 0.05 -4.55
N ALA A 131 8.36 0.27 -5.07
CA ALA A 131 7.21 0.59 -4.24
C ALA A 131 6.34 -0.67 -4.06
N ALA A 132 5.90 -0.93 -2.85
CA ALA A 132 4.91 -1.95 -2.55
C ALA A 132 3.85 -1.38 -1.62
N GLY A 133 2.65 -1.93 -1.67
CA GLY A 133 1.60 -1.49 -0.76
C GLY A 133 0.42 -2.44 -0.76
N HIS A 134 -0.34 -2.42 0.33
CA HIS A 134 -1.47 -3.32 0.54
C HIS A 134 -2.80 -2.58 0.47
N SER A 135 -3.80 -3.13 -0.24
CA SER A 135 -5.16 -2.59 -0.27
C SER A 135 -5.19 -1.13 -0.76
N ALA A 136 -5.67 -0.19 0.05
CA ALA A 136 -5.55 1.25 -0.21
C ALA A 136 -4.10 1.71 -0.43
N GLY A 137 -3.14 1.16 0.32
CA GLY A 137 -1.71 1.42 0.11
C GLY A 137 -1.18 0.87 -1.22
N GLY A 138 -1.78 -0.18 -1.75
CA GLY A 138 -1.50 -0.69 -3.09
C GLY A 138 -1.94 0.27 -4.19
N GLN A 139 -3.08 0.95 -4.00
CA GLN A 139 -3.50 2.05 -4.87
C GLN A 139 -2.50 3.21 -4.81
N LEU A 140 -2.08 3.61 -3.59
CA LEU A 140 -1.10 4.68 -3.38
C LEU A 140 0.28 4.34 -3.98
N ALA A 141 0.71 3.08 -3.93
CA ALA A 141 1.96 2.63 -4.55
C ALA A 141 1.92 2.73 -6.10
N LEU A 142 0.79 2.34 -6.71
CA LEU A 142 0.57 2.53 -8.14
C LEU A 142 0.51 4.00 -8.53
N TRP A 143 -0.18 4.81 -7.73
CA TRP A 143 -0.29 6.25 -7.91
C TRP A 143 1.08 6.93 -7.80
N LEU A 144 1.88 6.61 -6.78
CA LEU A 144 3.25 7.13 -6.60
C LEU A 144 4.12 6.84 -7.83
N ALA A 145 4.04 5.62 -8.36
CA ALA A 145 4.79 5.24 -9.55
C ALA A 145 4.39 6.05 -10.80
N ALA A 146 3.12 6.44 -10.92
CA ALA A 146 2.65 7.30 -12.01
C ALA A 146 3.15 8.74 -11.87
N GLN A 147 3.44 9.21 -10.64
CA GLN A 147 4.00 10.55 -10.40
C GLN A 147 5.48 10.68 -10.77
N MET A 148 6.21 9.56 -10.89
CA MET A 148 7.66 9.53 -11.16
C MET A 148 8.48 10.37 -10.15
N ALA A 149 7.99 10.51 -8.92
CA ALA A 149 8.65 11.28 -7.86
C ALA A 149 9.95 10.64 -7.38
N VAL A 150 10.05 9.30 -7.51
CA VAL A 150 11.25 8.52 -7.21
C VAL A 150 11.49 7.52 -8.34
N ASP A 151 12.76 7.18 -8.57
CA ASP A 151 13.13 6.17 -9.57
C ASP A 151 12.85 4.78 -9.02
N LEU A 152 11.81 4.12 -9.57
CA LEU A 152 11.35 2.81 -9.12
C LEU A 152 11.67 1.72 -10.16
N ARG A 153 12.32 0.65 -9.71
CA ARG A 153 12.54 -0.54 -10.55
C ARG A 153 11.29 -1.37 -10.80
N GLY A 154 10.29 -1.21 -9.97
CA GLY A 154 9.02 -1.91 -10.09
C GLY A 154 8.03 -1.52 -9.02
N VAL A 155 6.79 -1.97 -9.19
CA VAL A 155 5.69 -1.76 -8.23
C VAL A 155 5.01 -3.09 -7.92
N VAL A 156 4.77 -3.34 -6.63
CA VAL A 156 4.11 -4.56 -6.16
C VAL A 156 2.85 -4.23 -5.34
N PRO A 157 1.73 -3.93 -6.02
CA PRO A 157 0.46 -3.75 -5.33
C PRO A 157 -0.09 -5.10 -4.86
N LEU A 158 -0.39 -5.20 -3.56
CA LEU A 158 -0.95 -6.37 -2.87
C LEU A 158 -2.44 -6.13 -2.60
N ALA A 159 -3.33 -6.90 -3.21
CA ALA A 159 -4.78 -6.77 -3.09
C ALA A 159 -5.27 -5.30 -3.25
N ALA A 160 -4.70 -4.59 -4.21
CA ALA A 160 -4.86 -3.15 -4.35
C ALA A 160 -6.27 -2.73 -4.80
N ILE A 161 -6.72 -1.57 -4.33
CA ILE A 161 -7.88 -0.86 -4.87
C ILE A 161 -7.44 -0.12 -6.15
N SER A 162 -7.14 -0.88 -7.20
CA SER A 162 -6.48 -0.38 -8.41
C SER A 162 -7.41 0.25 -9.46
N ASP A 163 -8.72 0.30 -9.19
CA ASP A 163 -9.77 0.92 -10.03
C ASP A 163 -10.75 1.66 -9.09
N LEU A 164 -10.55 2.96 -8.91
CA LEU A 164 -11.34 3.74 -7.95
C LEU A 164 -12.79 3.97 -8.41
N ARG A 165 -13.04 4.06 -9.71
CA ARG A 165 -14.41 4.14 -10.24
C ARG A 165 -15.17 2.86 -9.95
N ARG A 166 -14.54 1.70 -10.17
CA ARG A 166 -15.12 0.41 -9.84
C ARG A 166 -15.33 0.23 -8.35
N ALA A 167 -14.35 0.62 -7.53
CA ALA A 167 -14.46 0.59 -6.08
C ALA A 167 -15.60 1.48 -5.55
N TYR A 168 -15.79 2.66 -6.14
CA TYR A 168 -16.93 3.52 -5.85
C TYR A 168 -18.27 2.84 -6.19
N ALA A 169 -18.38 2.25 -7.40
CA ALA A 169 -19.59 1.55 -7.83
C ALA A 169 -19.94 0.35 -6.94
N LEU A 170 -18.94 -0.34 -6.41
CA LEU A 170 -19.07 -1.45 -5.45
C LEU A 170 -19.30 -0.99 -4.01
N GLN A 171 -19.28 0.31 -3.73
CA GLN A 171 -19.40 0.88 -2.38
C GLN A 171 -18.39 0.28 -1.39
N LEU A 172 -17.16 -0.02 -1.87
CA LEU A 172 -16.12 -0.60 -1.03
C LEU A 172 -15.85 0.27 0.20
N GLY A 173 -15.60 -0.38 1.34
CA GLY A 173 -15.34 0.32 2.61
C GLY A 173 -16.47 1.27 3.05
N GLY A 174 -17.72 1.00 2.65
CA GLY A 174 -18.88 1.86 2.97
C GLY A 174 -18.89 3.17 2.17
N GLY A 175 -18.42 3.15 0.92
CA GLY A 175 -18.41 4.32 0.05
C GLY A 175 -17.23 5.27 0.27
N VAL A 176 -16.16 4.77 0.90
CA VAL A 176 -14.98 5.57 1.28
C VAL A 176 -14.31 6.30 0.11
N VAL A 177 -14.38 5.76 -1.11
CA VAL A 177 -13.80 6.43 -2.29
C VAL A 177 -14.48 7.77 -2.56
N GLY A 178 -15.81 7.83 -2.39
CA GLY A 178 -16.55 9.09 -2.51
C GLY A 178 -16.20 10.10 -1.42
N GLU A 179 -15.90 9.63 -0.20
CA GLU A 179 -15.41 10.46 0.91
C GLU A 179 -13.99 10.98 0.61
N LEU A 180 -13.10 10.10 0.16
CA LEU A 180 -11.71 10.43 -0.19
C LEU A 180 -11.63 11.50 -1.27
N LEU A 181 -12.42 11.36 -2.33
CA LEU A 181 -12.38 12.24 -3.49
C LEU A 181 -13.41 13.38 -3.45
N GLY A 182 -14.27 13.39 -2.42
CA GLY A 182 -15.26 14.46 -2.19
C GLY A 182 -16.49 14.38 -3.11
N GLY A 183 -16.80 13.20 -3.67
CA GLY A 183 -18.01 13.02 -4.49
C GLY A 183 -17.98 11.78 -5.38
N SER A 184 -19.04 11.62 -6.18
CA SER A 184 -19.14 10.58 -7.20
C SER A 184 -18.24 10.85 -8.41
N PRO A 185 -17.90 9.83 -9.21
CA PRO A 185 -17.14 10.01 -10.47
C PRO A 185 -17.73 11.04 -11.43
N ASP A 186 -19.06 11.16 -11.45
CA ASP A 186 -19.75 12.11 -12.34
C ASP A 186 -19.70 13.55 -11.82
N ARG A 187 -19.63 13.73 -10.49
CA ARG A 187 -19.58 15.07 -9.85
C ARG A 187 -18.17 15.63 -9.78
N VAL A 188 -17.16 14.78 -9.61
CA VAL A 188 -15.76 15.19 -9.46
C VAL A 188 -14.82 14.40 -10.39
N PRO A 189 -15.10 14.33 -11.71
CA PRO A 189 -14.38 13.47 -12.64
C PRO A 189 -12.86 13.75 -12.67
N GLN A 190 -12.44 15.00 -12.49
CA GLN A 190 -11.03 15.39 -12.49
C GLN A 190 -10.27 14.82 -11.28
N ARG A 191 -10.94 14.66 -10.12
CA ARG A 191 -10.31 14.06 -8.94
C ARG A 191 -10.09 12.57 -9.12
N TYR A 192 -11.03 11.88 -9.79
CA TYR A 192 -10.83 10.47 -10.18
C TYR A 192 -9.69 10.35 -11.20
N ALA A 193 -9.67 11.22 -12.22
CA ALA A 193 -8.58 11.23 -13.21
C ALA A 193 -7.19 11.44 -12.58
N ALA A 194 -7.10 12.22 -11.50
CA ALA A 194 -5.85 12.48 -10.78
C ALA A 194 -5.46 11.37 -9.79
N ALA A 195 -6.41 10.56 -9.32
CA ALA A 195 -6.19 9.61 -8.21
C ALA A 195 -6.27 8.14 -8.64
N ASP A 196 -7.04 7.81 -9.67
CA ASP A 196 -7.34 6.45 -10.06
C ASP A 196 -6.18 5.86 -10.90
N PRO A 197 -5.52 4.78 -10.46
CA PRO A 197 -4.48 4.12 -11.24
C PRO A 197 -4.89 3.71 -12.65
N MET A 198 -6.18 3.42 -12.87
CA MET A 198 -6.73 3.10 -14.20
C MET A 198 -6.67 4.31 -15.15
N GLU A 199 -6.91 5.51 -14.64
CA GLU A 199 -6.89 6.76 -15.40
C GLU A 199 -5.44 7.26 -15.65
N LEU A 200 -4.49 6.81 -14.82
CA LEU A 200 -3.07 7.19 -14.89
C LEU A 200 -2.23 6.29 -15.80
N LEU A 201 -2.84 5.33 -16.47
CA LEU A 201 -2.11 4.48 -17.40
C LEU A 201 -1.64 5.28 -18.64
N PRO A 202 -0.43 5.00 -19.18
CA PRO A 202 0.50 3.94 -18.79
C PRO A 202 1.38 4.32 -17.59
N ILE A 203 1.57 3.39 -16.65
CA ILE A 203 2.53 3.51 -15.55
C ILE A 203 3.85 2.86 -16.00
N SER A 204 4.93 3.64 -16.01
CA SER A 204 6.20 3.24 -16.63
C SER A 204 6.91 2.06 -15.92
N PRO A 205 7.13 2.04 -14.59
CA PRO A 205 7.76 0.89 -13.96
C PRO A 205 6.94 -0.39 -14.13
N PRO A 206 7.56 -1.58 -14.29
CA PRO A 206 6.83 -2.83 -14.36
C PRO A 206 6.05 -3.10 -13.07
N GLN A 207 4.81 -3.63 -13.21
CA GLN A 207 3.96 -3.91 -12.07
C GLN A 207 3.76 -5.42 -11.90
N ARG A 208 3.90 -5.90 -10.66
CA ARG A 208 3.48 -7.24 -10.25
C ARG A 208 2.30 -7.15 -9.31
N VAL A 209 1.12 -7.34 -9.88
CA VAL A 209 -0.15 -7.20 -9.16
C VAL A 209 -0.47 -8.52 -8.48
N LEU A 210 -0.34 -8.61 -7.17
CA LEU A 210 -0.67 -9.80 -6.39
C LEU A 210 -2.07 -9.69 -5.81
N HIS A 211 -2.88 -10.75 -5.96
CA HIS A 211 -4.23 -10.76 -5.39
C HIS A 211 -4.66 -12.17 -5.00
N GLY A 212 -5.26 -12.30 -3.82
CA GLY A 212 -5.83 -13.55 -3.35
C GLY A 212 -7.18 -13.86 -4.03
N THR A 213 -7.38 -15.12 -4.44
CA THR A 213 -8.64 -15.49 -5.11
C THR A 213 -9.83 -15.64 -4.16
N ALA A 214 -9.58 -15.71 -2.85
CA ALA A 214 -10.59 -15.75 -1.79
C ALA A 214 -10.71 -14.40 -1.03
N ASP A 215 -10.19 -13.30 -1.62
CA ASP A 215 -10.31 -11.97 -1.05
C ASP A 215 -11.78 -11.52 -1.04
N ASN A 216 -12.35 -11.37 0.17
CA ASN A 216 -13.73 -10.95 0.40
C ASN A 216 -13.85 -9.48 0.81
N ILE A 217 -12.76 -8.72 0.82
CA ILE A 217 -12.68 -7.31 1.18
C ILE A 217 -12.51 -6.45 -0.08
N VAL A 218 -11.50 -6.75 -0.89
CA VAL A 218 -11.27 -6.13 -2.19
C VAL A 218 -11.42 -7.21 -3.27
N PRO A 219 -12.46 -7.17 -4.10
CA PRO A 219 -12.64 -8.16 -5.15
C PRO A 219 -11.48 -8.20 -6.14
N ILE A 220 -11.02 -9.40 -6.50
CA ILE A 220 -9.90 -9.62 -7.42
C ILE A 220 -10.16 -9.00 -8.81
N ASP A 221 -11.41 -8.73 -9.18
CA ASP A 221 -11.76 -8.13 -10.47
C ASP A 221 -11.10 -6.76 -10.67
N LEU A 222 -10.84 -5.98 -9.59
CA LEU A 222 -10.11 -4.72 -9.69
C LEU A 222 -8.69 -4.95 -10.24
N SER A 223 -7.97 -5.92 -9.69
CA SER A 223 -6.62 -6.29 -10.13
C SER A 223 -6.61 -6.91 -11.53
N GLN A 224 -7.63 -7.70 -11.87
CA GLN A 224 -7.79 -8.27 -13.22
C GLN A 224 -8.00 -7.19 -14.27
N ARG A 225 -8.86 -6.21 -13.98
CA ARG A 225 -9.13 -5.06 -14.86
C ARG A 225 -7.87 -4.23 -15.07
N PHE A 226 -7.17 -3.90 -13.98
CA PHE A 226 -5.92 -3.14 -14.04
C PHE A 226 -4.85 -3.87 -14.86
N ALA A 227 -4.60 -5.15 -14.59
CA ALA A 227 -3.60 -5.93 -15.30
C ALA A 227 -3.94 -6.14 -16.79
N LYS A 228 -5.24 -6.17 -17.14
CA LYS A 228 -5.69 -6.22 -18.53
C LYS A 228 -5.45 -4.89 -19.26
N ALA A 229 -5.59 -3.77 -18.59
CA ALA A 229 -5.44 -2.42 -19.17
C ALA A 229 -3.97 -1.98 -19.24
N SER A 230 -3.14 -2.38 -18.30
CA SER A 230 -1.72 -2.01 -18.23
C SER A 230 -0.83 -2.98 -19.01
N LYS A 231 -0.09 -2.47 -20.01
CA LYS A 231 0.89 -3.26 -20.76
C LYS A 231 2.08 -3.73 -19.92
N ASN A 232 2.37 -3.03 -18.81
CA ASN A 232 3.51 -3.29 -17.92
C ASN A 232 3.13 -4.10 -16.69
N ALA A 233 1.84 -4.48 -16.54
CA ALA A 233 1.35 -5.23 -15.40
C ALA A 233 1.27 -6.73 -15.66
N LYS A 234 1.65 -7.51 -14.66
CA LYS A 234 1.44 -8.95 -14.61
C LYS A 234 0.67 -9.32 -13.35
N LEU A 235 -0.53 -9.87 -13.53
CA LEU A 235 -1.31 -10.41 -12.42
C LEU A 235 -0.72 -11.74 -11.93
N VAL A 236 -0.56 -11.85 -10.62
CA VAL A 236 -0.22 -13.05 -9.87
C VAL A 236 -1.40 -13.37 -8.96
N ALA A 237 -2.35 -14.17 -9.45
CA ALA A 237 -3.46 -14.66 -8.66
C ALA A 237 -2.95 -15.73 -7.67
N LEU A 238 -3.33 -15.62 -6.40
CA LEU A 238 -2.91 -16.49 -5.31
C LEU A 238 -4.09 -17.36 -4.88
N PRO A 239 -4.14 -18.64 -5.27
CA PRO A 239 -5.29 -19.49 -5.03
C PRO A 239 -5.60 -19.65 -3.53
N GLY A 240 -6.86 -19.43 -3.16
CA GLY A 240 -7.38 -19.60 -1.80
C GLY A 240 -6.91 -18.54 -0.78
N ALA A 241 -6.04 -17.60 -1.17
CA ALA A 241 -5.59 -16.56 -0.28
C ALA A 241 -6.67 -15.49 -0.07
N GLY A 242 -6.85 -15.04 1.16
CA GLY A 242 -7.68 -13.89 1.55
C GLY A 242 -6.89 -12.59 1.54
N HIS A 243 -7.56 -11.50 1.95
CA HIS A 243 -7.02 -10.14 1.89
C HIS A 243 -5.71 -9.96 2.69
N PHE A 244 -5.72 -10.42 3.95
CA PHE A 244 -4.58 -10.24 4.87
C PHE A 244 -3.50 -11.30 4.72
N ASP A 245 -3.76 -12.42 4.04
CA ASP A 245 -2.75 -13.45 3.78
C ASP A 245 -1.54 -12.87 3.02
N LEU A 246 -1.76 -11.81 2.23
CA LEU A 246 -0.72 -11.18 1.44
C LEU A 246 0.29 -10.36 2.28
N ILE A 247 -0.07 -10.04 3.52
CA ILE A 247 0.80 -9.28 4.43
C ILE A 247 1.16 -10.07 5.70
N ASP A 248 0.68 -11.30 5.85
CA ASP A 248 1.02 -12.19 6.97
C ASP A 248 2.19 -13.11 6.62
N PRO A 249 3.39 -12.91 7.20
CA PRO A 249 4.54 -13.80 6.97
C PRO A 249 4.34 -15.26 7.45
N ARG A 250 3.30 -15.55 8.22
CA ARG A 250 2.92 -16.89 8.67
C ARG A 250 2.04 -17.61 7.65
N SER A 251 1.50 -16.86 6.67
CA SER A 251 0.63 -17.41 5.63
C SER A 251 1.40 -18.37 4.71
N LYS A 252 0.71 -19.42 4.25
CA LYS A 252 1.27 -20.39 3.30
C LYS A 252 1.70 -19.75 1.97
N ILE A 253 1.10 -18.61 1.61
CA ILE A 253 1.41 -17.91 0.35
C ILE A 253 2.56 -16.90 0.51
N TRP A 254 3.02 -16.64 1.74
CA TRP A 254 4.06 -15.67 2.01
C TRP A 254 5.34 -15.84 1.17
N PRO A 255 5.89 -17.07 1.00
CA PRO A 255 7.08 -17.24 0.16
C PRO A 255 6.89 -16.68 -1.25
N LYS A 256 5.67 -16.81 -1.80
CA LYS A 256 5.34 -16.28 -3.13
C LYS A 256 5.22 -14.78 -3.13
N VAL A 257 4.64 -14.19 -2.09
CA VAL A 257 4.56 -12.72 -1.92
C VAL A 257 5.97 -12.15 -1.81
N GLN A 258 6.79 -12.67 -0.91
CA GLN A 258 8.17 -12.24 -0.69
C GLN A 258 9.02 -12.34 -1.98
N GLU A 259 8.96 -13.46 -2.70
CA GLU A 259 9.63 -13.65 -4.01
C GLU A 259 9.26 -12.53 -5.00
N ASN A 260 7.98 -12.18 -5.10
CA ASN A 260 7.54 -11.17 -6.05
C ASN A 260 7.92 -9.74 -5.63
N ILE A 261 7.99 -9.44 -4.34
CA ILE A 261 8.47 -8.15 -3.82
C ILE A 261 9.98 -8.02 -4.08
N LEU A 262 10.76 -9.06 -3.76
CA LEU A 262 12.21 -9.00 -3.82
C LEU A 262 12.81 -9.25 -5.21
N ARG A 263 12.00 -9.61 -6.19
CA ARG A 263 12.42 -10.01 -7.53
C ARG A 263 13.33 -9.01 -8.26
N TRP A 264 13.15 -7.72 -8.02
CA TRP A 264 13.93 -6.65 -8.65
C TRP A 264 15.10 -6.14 -7.82
N GLN A 265 15.32 -6.77 -6.68
CA GLN A 265 16.28 -6.33 -5.68
C GLN A 265 17.62 -7.06 -5.82
N PHE A 266 17.58 -8.27 -6.39
CA PHE A 266 18.71 -9.16 -6.53
C PHE A 266 18.92 -9.62 -7.97
#